data_082a57d7bd6f3b32f369622f79c08e1c
#
_entry.id   082a57d7bd6f3b32f369622f79c08e1c
#
_cell.length_a   1.000
_cell.length_b   1.000
_cell.length_c   1.000
_cell.angle_alpha   90.00
_cell.angle_beta   90.00
_cell.angle_gamma   90.00
#
_symmetry.space_group_name_H-M   'P 1'
#
loop_
_entity.id
_entity.type
_entity.pdbx_description
1 polymer ?
#
loop_
_entity_poly.entity_id
_entity_poly.type
_entity_poly.pdbx_seq_one_letter_code
_entity_poly.pdbx_strand_id
1 'polypeptide(L)'
;VAQKEDNKAAVVEVNSETDFVASNATFKAYVQKVADAALETKAADLEGFLADKWPEDPSKTVSESLVDMIAVISEKLSIRRFEQVEAANGIVASYVHGGGRIAVLVEADTDVVNDEIREAVRNVAMQVAALSPKYVGEEDIPEEVRAHEKEILLAQAVAENEALPENKRKPQQILEKMLIGRLNKEFKEICLNDQIYVKAEDGKQSVAAYLAEVGK
;
A
#
# COMPACT_ATOMS: atom_id res chain seq x y z
N VAL A 1 -12.01 -5.25 -1.25
CA VAL A 1 -11.07 -6.36 -1.45
C VAL A 1 -11.83 -7.64 -1.66
N ALA A 2 -11.42 -8.44 -2.62
CA ALA A 2 -11.81 -9.83 -2.79
C ALA A 2 -10.58 -10.72 -2.67
N GLN A 3 -10.77 -11.95 -2.16
CA GLN A 3 -9.69 -12.91 -1.99
C GLN A 3 -10.21 -14.31 -2.31
N LYS A 4 -9.39 -15.10 -3.03
CA LYS A 4 -9.68 -16.48 -3.38
C LYS A 4 -8.55 -17.37 -2.89
N GLU A 5 -8.89 -18.33 -2.03
CA GLU A 5 -7.89 -19.13 -1.34
C GLU A 5 -6.85 -18.26 -0.61
N ASP A 6 -5.65 -18.74 -0.41
CA ASP A 6 -4.59 -18.00 0.28
C ASP A 6 -3.65 -17.26 -0.68
N ASN A 7 -3.77 -17.48 -1.99
CA ASN A 7 -2.75 -17.05 -2.94
C ASN A 7 -3.19 -16.00 -3.95
N LYS A 8 -4.48 -15.62 -3.97
CA LYS A 8 -4.98 -14.64 -4.92
C LYS A 8 -5.91 -13.63 -4.27
N ALA A 9 -5.69 -12.35 -4.53
CA ALA A 9 -6.55 -11.28 -4.05
C ALA A 9 -6.61 -10.13 -5.05
N ALA A 10 -7.70 -9.35 -4.99
CA ALA A 10 -7.85 -8.11 -5.72
C ALA A 10 -8.30 -6.98 -4.80
N VAL A 11 -7.83 -5.80 -5.07
CA VAL A 11 -8.25 -4.56 -4.42
C VAL A 11 -8.76 -3.59 -5.47
N VAL A 12 -9.86 -2.91 -5.16
CA VAL A 12 -10.47 -1.88 -6.01
C VAL A 12 -10.61 -0.57 -5.25
N GLU A 13 -10.47 0.53 -5.95
CA GLU A 13 -10.82 1.85 -5.45
C GLU A 13 -12.06 2.33 -6.19
N VAL A 14 -13.18 2.45 -5.46
CA VAL A 14 -14.45 2.98 -5.95
C VAL A 14 -14.80 4.21 -5.13
N ASN A 15 -14.95 5.34 -5.78
CA ASN A 15 -15.17 6.63 -5.14
C ASN A 15 -16.62 7.10 -5.30
N SER A 16 -17.12 7.79 -4.28
CA SER A 16 -18.37 8.54 -4.25
C SER A 16 -18.09 10.01 -3.91
N GLU A 17 -19.11 10.86 -4.03
CA GLU A 17 -18.95 12.30 -3.72
C GLU A 17 -19.01 12.57 -2.21
N THR A 18 -19.81 11.78 -1.46
CA THR A 18 -20.01 11.99 -0.03
C THR A 18 -19.58 10.78 0.81
N ASP A 19 -19.24 11.03 2.05
CA ASP A 19 -18.98 10.01 3.06
C ASP A 19 -20.25 9.26 3.50
N PHE A 20 -21.41 9.87 3.35
CA PHE A 20 -22.71 9.22 3.55
C PHE A 20 -22.89 8.05 2.59
N VAL A 21 -22.62 8.26 1.29
CA VAL A 21 -22.66 7.20 0.30
C VAL A 21 -21.55 6.18 0.51
N ALA A 22 -20.33 6.62 0.82
CA ALA A 22 -19.23 5.70 1.15
C ALA A 22 -19.56 4.77 2.33
N SER A 23 -20.46 5.18 3.22
CA SER A 23 -20.93 4.39 4.37
C SER A 23 -22.22 3.58 4.05
N ASN A 24 -22.87 3.84 2.93
CA ASN A 24 -24.14 3.21 2.55
C ASN A 24 -23.97 1.72 2.25
N ALA A 25 -24.90 0.89 2.75
CA ALA A 25 -24.83 -0.56 2.58
C ALA A 25 -24.95 -1.00 1.12
N THR A 26 -25.81 -0.34 0.32
CA THR A 26 -26.00 -0.65 -1.11
C THR A 26 -24.72 -0.34 -1.89
N PHE A 27 -24.08 0.81 -1.62
CA PHE A 27 -22.79 1.17 -2.22
C PHE A 27 -21.71 0.15 -1.85
N LYS A 28 -21.57 -0.19 -0.57
CA LYS A 28 -20.57 -1.18 -0.11
C LYS A 28 -20.77 -2.56 -0.73
N ALA A 29 -22.03 -3.00 -0.87
CA ALA A 29 -22.34 -4.26 -1.55
C ALA A 29 -21.95 -4.22 -3.03
N TYR A 30 -22.20 -3.11 -3.71
CA TYR A 30 -21.73 -2.92 -5.08
C TYR A 30 -20.19 -2.94 -5.18
N VAL A 31 -19.51 -2.22 -4.32
CA VAL A 31 -18.02 -2.20 -4.27
C VAL A 31 -17.46 -3.61 -4.07
N GLN A 32 -18.09 -4.43 -3.22
CA GLN A 32 -17.67 -5.82 -3.05
C GLN A 32 -17.82 -6.62 -4.35
N LYS A 33 -18.93 -6.48 -5.07
CA LYS A 33 -19.14 -7.14 -6.37
C LYS A 33 -18.13 -6.68 -7.43
N VAL A 34 -17.76 -5.39 -7.42
CA VAL A 34 -16.67 -4.88 -8.28
C VAL A 34 -15.34 -5.52 -7.93
N ALA A 35 -15.06 -5.71 -6.64
CA ALA A 35 -13.84 -6.39 -6.20
C ALA A 35 -13.83 -7.87 -6.60
N ASP A 36 -14.98 -8.56 -6.48
CA ASP A 36 -15.12 -9.95 -6.90
C ASP A 36 -14.92 -10.10 -8.42
N ALA A 37 -15.45 -9.16 -9.21
CA ALA A 37 -15.21 -9.11 -10.66
C ALA A 37 -13.74 -8.84 -10.98
N ALA A 38 -13.09 -7.93 -10.25
CA ALA A 38 -11.67 -7.63 -10.40
C ALA A 38 -10.77 -8.81 -10.02
N LEU A 39 -11.22 -9.70 -9.14
CA LEU A 39 -10.49 -10.93 -8.78
C LEU A 39 -10.40 -11.92 -9.94
N GLU A 40 -11.41 -11.98 -10.79
CA GLU A 40 -11.51 -12.95 -11.89
C GLU A 40 -11.16 -12.34 -13.26
N THR A 41 -10.98 -11.03 -13.37
CA THR A 41 -10.63 -10.37 -14.64
C THR A 41 -9.27 -10.85 -15.16
N LYS A 42 -9.11 -10.84 -16.47
CA LYS A 42 -7.85 -11.02 -17.20
C LYS A 42 -7.37 -9.73 -17.85
N ALA A 43 -8.08 -8.63 -17.62
CA ALA A 43 -7.72 -7.33 -18.15
C ALA A 43 -6.41 -6.85 -17.54
N ALA A 44 -5.54 -6.27 -18.37
CA ALA A 44 -4.25 -5.73 -17.95
C ALA A 44 -4.36 -4.30 -17.40
N ASP A 45 -5.47 -3.62 -17.65
CA ASP A 45 -5.69 -2.23 -17.29
C ASP A 45 -7.16 -1.95 -16.94
N LEU A 46 -7.41 -0.74 -16.46
CA LEU A 46 -8.73 -0.31 -16.06
C LEU A 46 -9.72 -0.27 -17.23
N GLU A 47 -9.29 0.14 -18.42
CA GLU A 47 -10.14 0.23 -19.61
C GLU A 47 -10.66 -1.15 -20.00
N GLY A 48 -9.78 -2.14 -20.05
CA GLY A 48 -10.12 -3.54 -20.28
C GLY A 48 -11.07 -4.08 -19.21
N PHE A 49 -10.81 -3.84 -17.94
CA PHE A 49 -11.65 -4.26 -16.84
C PHE A 49 -13.07 -3.65 -16.93
N LEU A 50 -13.17 -2.37 -17.24
CA LEU A 50 -14.47 -1.71 -17.40
C LEU A 50 -15.29 -2.25 -18.58
N ALA A 51 -14.62 -2.84 -19.59
CA ALA A 51 -15.27 -3.48 -20.74
C ALA A 51 -15.63 -4.96 -20.49
N ASP A 52 -15.15 -5.57 -19.41
CA ASP A 52 -15.48 -6.95 -19.05
C ASP A 52 -16.98 -7.11 -18.77
N LYS A 53 -17.46 -8.34 -18.95
CA LYS A 53 -18.85 -8.70 -18.60
C LYS A 53 -19.07 -8.56 -17.11
N TRP A 54 -20.19 -7.93 -16.76
CA TRP A 54 -20.61 -7.84 -15.36
C TRP A 54 -21.10 -9.22 -14.86
N PRO A 55 -20.50 -9.80 -13.81
CA PRO A 55 -20.83 -11.16 -13.38
C PRO A 55 -22.30 -11.36 -12.97
N GLU A 56 -22.95 -10.34 -12.40
CA GLU A 56 -24.35 -10.40 -11.97
C GLU A 56 -25.35 -10.30 -13.13
N ASP A 57 -24.93 -9.67 -14.24
CA ASP A 57 -25.70 -9.54 -15.46
C ASP A 57 -24.79 -9.53 -16.68
N PRO A 58 -24.49 -10.71 -17.27
CA PRO A 58 -23.56 -10.81 -18.40
C PRO A 58 -24.01 -10.10 -19.69
N SER A 59 -25.21 -9.55 -19.74
CA SER A 59 -25.68 -8.68 -20.83
C SER A 59 -25.06 -7.28 -20.77
N LYS A 60 -24.47 -6.92 -19.64
CA LYS A 60 -23.85 -5.63 -19.35
C LYS A 60 -22.34 -5.76 -19.15
N THR A 61 -21.66 -4.63 -19.26
CA THR A 61 -20.28 -4.47 -18.85
C THR A 61 -20.16 -3.97 -17.41
N VAL A 62 -18.95 -4.04 -16.84
CA VAL A 62 -18.64 -3.41 -15.54
C VAL A 62 -18.94 -1.91 -15.58
N SER A 63 -18.61 -1.23 -16.70
CA SER A 63 -18.92 0.20 -16.90
C SER A 63 -20.43 0.46 -16.89
N GLU A 64 -21.23 -0.37 -17.54
CA GLU A 64 -22.70 -0.21 -17.57
C GLU A 64 -23.31 -0.49 -16.19
N SER A 65 -22.78 -1.44 -15.43
CA SER A 65 -23.19 -1.67 -14.04
C SER A 65 -22.94 -0.46 -13.13
N LEU A 66 -21.85 0.28 -13.39
CA LEU A 66 -21.54 1.53 -12.68
C LEU A 66 -22.58 2.62 -12.99
N VAL A 67 -23.00 2.73 -14.25
CA VAL A 67 -24.05 3.68 -14.66
C VAL A 67 -25.38 3.36 -13.96
N ASP A 68 -25.77 2.09 -13.90
CA ASP A 68 -26.95 1.65 -13.15
C ASP A 68 -26.86 2.03 -11.66
N MET A 69 -25.70 1.83 -11.05
CA MET A 69 -25.49 2.16 -9.63
C MET A 69 -25.53 3.68 -9.39
N ILE A 70 -24.98 4.48 -10.30
CA ILE A 70 -25.10 5.95 -10.25
C ILE A 70 -26.59 6.37 -10.25
N ALA A 71 -27.42 5.72 -11.08
CA ALA A 71 -28.86 6.01 -11.12
C ALA A 71 -29.57 5.64 -9.80
N VAL A 72 -29.13 4.58 -9.12
CA VAL A 72 -29.69 4.15 -7.82
C VAL A 72 -29.26 5.08 -6.68
N ILE A 73 -27.98 5.41 -6.64
CA ILE A 73 -27.37 6.20 -5.55
C ILE A 73 -27.62 7.71 -5.73
N SER A 74 -27.78 8.17 -6.97
CA SER A 74 -27.94 9.59 -7.34
C SER A 74 -26.75 10.48 -7.00
N GLU A 75 -25.54 9.91 -6.93
CA GLU A 75 -24.27 10.61 -6.82
C GLU A 75 -23.31 10.11 -7.91
N LYS A 76 -22.31 10.92 -8.26
CA LYS A 76 -21.24 10.52 -9.16
C LYS A 76 -20.39 9.44 -8.47
N LEU A 77 -20.28 8.30 -9.10
CA LEU A 77 -19.42 7.20 -8.70
C LEU A 77 -18.34 6.98 -9.74
N SER A 78 -17.19 6.47 -9.34
CA SER A 78 -16.14 6.07 -10.26
C SER A 78 -15.37 4.86 -9.74
N ILE A 79 -15.13 3.89 -10.60
CA ILE A 79 -14.12 2.86 -10.40
C ILE A 79 -12.80 3.47 -10.88
N ARG A 80 -11.91 3.80 -9.96
CA ARG A 80 -10.70 4.58 -10.27
C ARG A 80 -9.53 3.71 -10.70
N ARG A 81 -9.37 2.57 -10.03
CA ARG A 81 -8.28 1.62 -10.26
C ARG A 81 -8.56 0.29 -9.59
N PHE A 82 -7.85 -0.71 -10.01
CA PHE A 82 -7.78 -2.00 -9.36
C PHE A 82 -6.36 -2.55 -9.44
N GLU A 83 -6.04 -3.46 -8.52
CA GLU A 83 -4.84 -4.27 -8.56
C GLU A 83 -5.21 -5.71 -8.23
N GLN A 84 -4.56 -6.65 -8.89
CA GLN A 84 -4.71 -8.08 -8.67
C GLN A 84 -3.34 -8.66 -8.33
N VAL A 85 -3.27 -9.44 -7.27
CA VAL A 85 -2.05 -10.10 -6.82
C VAL A 85 -2.31 -11.59 -6.75
N GLU A 86 -1.41 -12.38 -7.34
CA GLU A 86 -1.44 -13.83 -7.29
C GLU A 86 -0.04 -14.35 -6.98
N ALA A 87 0.13 -14.91 -5.77
CA ALA A 87 1.39 -15.48 -5.34
C ALA A 87 1.63 -16.81 -6.07
N ALA A 88 2.76 -16.89 -6.77
CA ALA A 88 3.17 -18.12 -7.44
C ALA A 88 3.63 -19.19 -6.42
N ASN A 89 4.26 -18.77 -5.33
CA ASN A 89 4.69 -19.58 -4.21
C ASN A 89 4.47 -18.81 -2.91
N GLY A 90 3.49 -19.24 -2.11
CA GLY A 90 3.22 -18.57 -0.85
C GLY A 90 1.79 -18.07 -0.70
N ILE A 91 1.61 -16.90 -0.10
CA ILE A 91 0.29 -16.36 0.25
C ILE A 91 0.15 -14.89 -0.08
N VAL A 92 -1.10 -14.46 -0.27
CA VAL A 92 -1.51 -13.06 -0.30
C VAL A 92 -2.42 -12.81 0.90
N ALA A 93 -2.07 -11.86 1.74
CA ALA A 93 -2.93 -11.39 2.81
C ALA A 93 -3.57 -10.04 2.45
N SER A 94 -4.78 -9.85 2.91
CA SER A 94 -5.51 -8.59 2.76
C SER A 94 -5.85 -7.96 4.10
N TYR A 95 -5.86 -6.64 4.16
CA TYR A 95 -6.33 -5.88 5.31
C TYR A 95 -7.12 -4.65 4.86
N VAL A 96 -8.29 -4.48 5.46
CA VAL A 96 -9.16 -3.32 5.19
C VAL A 96 -9.36 -2.55 6.49
N HIS A 97 -9.07 -1.26 6.48
CA HIS A 97 -9.18 -0.38 7.64
C HIS A 97 -10.16 0.77 7.40
N GLY A 98 -10.71 1.30 8.49
CA GLY A 98 -11.54 2.51 8.46
C GLY A 98 -12.81 2.39 7.61
N GLY A 99 -13.44 1.21 7.59
CA GLY A 99 -14.67 0.97 6.82
C GLY A 99 -14.48 0.98 5.30
N GLY A 100 -13.26 0.66 4.83
CA GLY A 100 -12.92 0.62 3.40
C GLY A 100 -12.11 1.83 2.92
N ARG A 101 -11.68 2.72 3.81
CA ARG A 101 -10.87 3.89 3.45
C ARG A 101 -9.42 3.53 3.11
N ILE A 102 -8.90 2.48 3.71
CA ILE A 102 -7.56 1.94 3.44
C ILE A 102 -7.73 0.45 3.16
N ALA A 103 -7.16 -0.01 2.07
CA ALA A 103 -7.09 -1.42 1.73
C ALA A 103 -5.67 -1.76 1.31
N VAL A 104 -5.16 -2.88 1.80
CA VAL A 104 -3.78 -3.34 1.59
C VAL A 104 -3.81 -4.78 1.16
N LEU A 105 -2.99 -5.12 0.17
CA LEU A 105 -2.60 -6.49 -0.18
C LEU A 105 -1.10 -6.64 0.08
N VAL A 106 -0.73 -7.77 0.67
CA VAL A 106 0.68 -8.16 0.87
C VAL A 106 0.86 -9.56 0.31
N GLU A 107 1.76 -9.69 -0.64
CA GLU A 107 2.26 -10.97 -1.12
C GLU A 107 3.49 -11.36 -0.29
N ALA A 108 3.53 -12.62 0.12
CA ALA A 108 4.68 -13.20 0.78
C ALA A 108 5.07 -14.51 0.10
N ASP A 109 6.33 -14.58 -0.35
CA ASP A 109 6.92 -15.81 -0.86
C ASP A 109 7.33 -16.71 0.33
N THR A 110 6.81 -17.92 0.36
CA THR A 110 7.06 -18.89 1.43
C THR A 110 6.73 -20.31 0.99
N ASP A 111 7.57 -21.27 1.36
CA ASP A 111 7.32 -22.70 1.13
C ASP A 111 6.36 -23.32 2.16
N VAL A 112 6.04 -22.60 3.23
CA VAL A 112 5.18 -23.06 4.32
C VAL A 112 4.00 -22.13 4.49
N VAL A 113 2.79 -22.67 4.39
CA VAL A 113 1.54 -21.94 4.65
C VAL A 113 0.84 -22.59 5.84
N ASN A 114 0.90 -21.93 6.98
CA ASN A 114 0.23 -22.31 8.21
C ASN A 114 -0.43 -21.08 8.86
N ASP A 115 -1.11 -21.25 9.97
CA ASP A 115 -1.85 -20.16 10.63
C ASP A 115 -0.91 -19.07 11.16
N GLU A 116 0.29 -19.42 11.61
CA GLU A 116 1.31 -18.47 12.07
C GLU A 116 1.80 -17.58 10.93
N ILE A 117 2.08 -18.15 9.76
CA ILE A 117 2.47 -17.40 8.56
C ILE A 117 1.32 -16.52 8.07
N ARG A 118 0.07 -17.02 8.03
CA ARG A 118 -1.11 -16.21 7.67
C ARG A 118 -1.26 -15.01 8.58
N GLU A 119 -1.11 -15.22 9.88
CA GLU A 119 -1.19 -14.14 10.87
C GLU A 119 -0.04 -13.13 10.69
N ALA A 120 1.18 -13.61 10.46
CA ALA A 120 2.33 -12.74 10.26
C ALA A 120 2.16 -11.83 9.03
N VAL A 121 1.78 -12.39 7.87
CA VAL A 121 1.57 -11.60 6.65
C VAL A 121 0.41 -10.62 6.81
N ARG A 122 -0.66 -11.01 7.52
CA ARG A 122 -1.75 -10.10 7.88
C ARG A 122 -1.28 -8.96 8.80
N ASN A 123 -0.40 -9.25 9.76
CA ASN A 123 0.19 -8.23 10.63
C ASN A 123 1.04 -7.24 9.83
N VAL A 124 1.76 -7.71 8.80
CA VAL A 124 2.47 -6.84 7.86
C VAL A 124 1.50 -5.97 7.06
N ALA A 125 0.35 -6.50 6.61
CA ALA A 125 -0.66 -5.69 5.95
C ALA A 125 -1.23 -4.58 6.88
N MET A 126 -1.38 -4.88 8.17
CA MET A 126 -1.75 -3.88 9.18
C MET A 126 -0.65 -2.83 9.39
N GLN A 127 0.63 -3.22 9.38
CA GLN A 127 1.78 -2.32 9.41
C GLN A 127 1.76 -1.34 8.24
N VAL A 128 1.55 -1.86 7.02
CA VAL A 128 1.45 -1.03 5.80
C VAL A 128 0.30 -0.03 5.91
N ALA A 129 -0.86 -0.45 6.40
CA ALA A 129 -2.00 0.43 6.61
C ALA A 129 -1.72 1.54 7.65
N ALA A 130 -0.93 1.23 8.68
CA ALA A 130 -0.62 2.16 9.78
C ALA A 130 0.46 3.18 9.41
N LEU A 131 1.53 2.76 8.74
CA LEU A 131 2.72 3.59 8.52
C LEU A 131 2.97 3.96 7.05
N SER A 132 2.16 3.45 6.12
CA SER A 132 2.19 3.80 4.68
C SER A 132 3.61 3.81 4.08
N PRO A 133 4.38 2.71 4.17
CA PRO A 133 5.70 2.64 3.57
C PRO A 133 5.58 2.86 2.05
N LYS A 134 6.61 3.44 1.46
CA LYS A 134 6.68 3.68 0.01
C LYS A 134 7.33 2.51 -0.74
N TYR A 135 8.21 1.77 -0.07
CA TYR A 135 9.00 0.67 -0.62
C TYR A 135 9.00 -0.51 0.36
N VAL A 136 9.28 -1.71 -0.13
CA VAL A 136 9.43 -2.89 0.73
C VAL A 136 10.80 -2.87 1.41
N GLY A 137 11.88 -2.64 0.64
CA GLY A 137 13.24 -2.51 1.15
C GLY A 137 13.98 -1.33 0.54
N GLU A 138 15.17 -1.00 1.04
CA GLU A 138 16.00 0.06 0.50
C GLU A 138 16.43 -0.21 -0.96
N GLU A 139 16.56 -1.49 -1.35
CA GLU A 139 16.90 -1.92 -2.71
C GLU A 139 15.85 -1.51 -3.74
N ASP A 140 14.60 -1.34 -3.32
CA ASP A 140 13.48 -0.96 -4.18
C ASP A 140 13.42 0.55 -4.46
N ILE A 141 14.22 1.36 -3.74
CA ILE A 141 14.24 2.81 -3.94
C ILE A 141 14.98 3.13 -5.25
N PRO A 142 14.33 3.74 -6.25
CA PRO A 142 14.98 4.13 -7.50
C PRO A 142 16.16 5.09 -7.25
N GLU A 143 17.25 4.92 -8.01
CA GLU A 143 18.45 5.75 -7.85
C GLU A 143 18.16 7.25 -8.06
N GLU A 144 17.25 7.59 -8.95
CA GLU A 144 16.78 8.98 -9.15
C GLU A 144 16.12 9.57 -7.91
N VAL A 145 15.35 8.77 -7.16
CA VAL A 145 14.73 9.19 -5.90
C VAL A 145 15.80 9.37 -4.84
N ARG A 146 16.77 8.44 -4.73
CA ARG A 146 17.90 8.55 -3.80
C ARG A 146 18.71 9.82 -4.06
N ALA A 147 19.02 10.11 -5.33
CA ALA A 147 19.77 11.28 -5.74
C ALA A 147 19.00 12.58 -5.43
N HIS A 148 17.72 12.60 -5.70
CA HIS A 148 16.84 13.76 -5.44
C HIS A 148 16.71 14.07 -3.94
N GLU A 149 16.45 13.05 -3.11
CA GLU A 149 16.37 13.22 -1.65
C GLU A 149 17.72 13.70 -1.07
N LYS A 150 18.84 13.15 -1.59
CA LYS A 150 20.17 13.60 -1.20
C LYS A 150 20.41 15.08 -1.53
N GLU A 151 19.96 15.55 -2.71
CA GLU A 151 20.08 16.95 -3.11
C GLU A 151 19.23 17.85 -2.20
N ILE A 152 18.00 17.48 -1.90
CA ILE A 152 17.11 18.23 -1.01
C ILE A 152 17.72 18.36 0.40
N LEU A 153 18.14 17.23 0.98
CA LEU A 153 18.69 17.21 2.32
C LEU A 153 20.02 17.97 2.41
N LEU A 154 20.84 17.95 1.33
CA LEU A 154 22.07 18.73 1.26
C LEU A 154 21.76 20.23 1.23
N ALA A 155 20.84 20.66 0.40
CA ALA A 155 20.42 22.05 0.32
C ALA A 155 19.88 22.57 1.67
N GLN A 156 19.08 21.76 2.35
CA GLN A 156 18.58 22.06 3.69
C GLN A 156 19.71 22.16 4.72
N ALA A 157 20.64 21.20 4.73
CA ALA A 157 21.77 21.21 5.66
C ALA A 157 22.70 22.42 5.46
N VAL A 158 22.90 22.82 4.20
CA VAL A 158 23.69 24.03 3.86
C VAL A 158 22.95 25.28 4.33
N ALA A 159 21.67 25.44 4.02
CA ALA A 159 20.89 26.59 4.46
C ALA A 159 20.80 26.71 5.98
N GLU A 160 20.59 25.60 6.69
CA GLU A 160 20.60 25.56 8.17
C GLU A 160 21.97 25.99 8.71
N ASN A 161 23.07 25.56 8.09
CA ASN A 161 24.43 25.87 8.51
C ASN A 161 24.78 27.35 8.25
N GLU A 162 24.35 27.92 7.13
CA GLU A 162 24.56 29.32 6.78
C GLU A 162 23.79 30.27 7.69
N ALA A 163 22.62 29.86 8.19
CA ALA A 163 21.83 30.61 9.16
C ALA A 163 22.47 30.69 10.55
N LEU A 164 23.47 29.83 10.84
CA LEU A 164 24.19 29.88 12.11
C LEU A 164 25.24 31.00 12.13
N PRO A 165 25.56 31.57 13.34
CA PRO A 165 26.72 32.43 13.53
C PRO A 165 28.00 31.74 13.00
N GLU A 166 28.90 32.52 12.41
CA GLU A 166 30.13 32.02 11.75
C GLU A 166 30.93 31.03 12.62
N ASN A 167 31.07 31.34 13.91
CA ASN A 167 31.78 30.52 14.89
C ASN A 167 31.05 29.19 15.25
N LYS A 168 29.80 28.98 14.79
CA LYS A 168 29.04 27.76 15.01
C LYS A 168 28.82 26.97 13.71
N ARG A 169 29.25 27.50 12.57
CA ARG A 169 29.15 26.81 11.29
C ARG A 169 30.02 25.58 11.25
N LYS A 170 29.47 24.51 10.69
CA LYS A 170 30.14 23.23 10.53
C LYS A 170 30.88 23.19 9.19
N PRO A 171 32.08 22.59 9.14
CA PRO A 171 32.77 22.31 7.89
C PRO A 171 31.94 21.39 6.97
N GLN A 172 32.14 21.49 5.66
CA GLN A 172 31.42 20.71 4.65
C GLN A 172 31.47 19.19 4.89
N GLN A 173 32.64 18.68 5.28
CA GLN A 173 32.81 17.23 5.60
C GLN A 173 31.90 16.75 6.73
N ILE A 174 31.61 17.62 7.70
CA ILE A 174 30.66 17.28 8.78
C ILE A 174 29.25 17.31 8.29
N LEU A 175 28.88 18.27 7.41
CA LEU A 175 27.56 18.34 6.77
C LEU A 175 27.30 17.08 5.94
N GLU A 176 28.28 16.62 5.16
CA GLU A 176 28.17 15.39 4.37
C GLU A 176 27.93 14.14 5.23
N LYS A 177 28.64 14.02 6.37
CA LYS A 177 28.39 12.92 7.31
C LYS A 177 27.01 12.99 7.96
N MET A 178 26.54 14.20 8.30
CA MET A 178 25.19 14.39 8.83
C MET A 178 24.14 14.07 7.79
N LEU A 179 24.39 14.38 6.51
CA LEU A 179 23.52 14.05 5.38
C LEU A 179 23.31 12.55 5.26
N ILE A 180 24.37 11.75 5.31
CA ILE A 180 24.28 10.28 5.27
C ILE A 180 23.38 9.77 6.42
N GLY A 181 23.57 10.30 7.63
CA GLY A 181 22.74 9.92 8.77
C GLY A 181 21.25 10.29 8.60
N ARG A 182 20.97 11.47 8.02
CA ARG A 182 19.58 11.90 7.71
C ARG A 182 18.94 11.02 6.63
N LEU A 183 19.67 10.73 5.53
CA LEU A 183 19.19 9.84 4.47
C LEU A 183 18.86 8.44 4.99
N ASN A 184 19.77 7.84 5.76
CA ASN A 184 19.55 6.51 6.32
C ASN A 184 18.35 6.49 7.26
N LYS A 185 18.11 7.57 8.02
CA LYS A 185 16.94 7.68 8.88
C LYS A 185 15.65 7.76 8.05
N GLU A 186 15.65 8.58 7.02
CA GLU A 186 14.50 8.76 6.13
C GLU A 186 14.15 7.47 5.39
N PHE A 187 15.15 6.78 4.83
CA PHE A 187 14.94 5.51 4.14
C PHE A 187 14.38 4.43 5.07
N LYS A 188 14.82 4.39 6.33
CA LYS A 188 14.21 3.49 7.35
C LYS A 188 12.76 3.80 7.65
N GLU A 189 12.34 5.05 7.54
CA GLU A 189 10.94 5.43 7.77
C GLU A 189 10.02 5.06 6.60
N ILE A 190 10.54 5.09 5.36
CA ILE A 190 9.76 4.81 4.14
C ILE A 190 9.86 3.38 3.64
N CYS A 191 10.78 2.56 4.14
CA CYS A 191 10.96 1.16 3.77
C CYS A 191 10.29 0.25 4.80
N LEU A 192 9.35 -0.58 4.35
CA LEU A 192 8.57 -1.48 5.20
C LEU A 192 9.45 -2.34 6.11
N ASN A 193 10.47 -2.98 5.54
CA ASN A 193 11.35 -3.91 6.27
C ASN A 193 12.12 -3.24 7.42
N ASP A 194 12.44 -1.96 7.28
CA ASP A 194 13.21 -1.17 8.26
C ASP A 194 12.34 -0.44 9.28
N GLN A 195 11.05 -0.28 9.01
CA GLN A 195 10.12 0.32 9.96
C GLN A 195 10.07 -0.48 11.26
N ILE A 196 9.89 0.23 12.37
CA ILE A 196 9.59 -0.42 13.65
C ILE A 196 8.21 -1.07 13.55
N TYR A 197 8.15 -2.35 13.87
CA TYR A 197 6.91 -3.11 13.85
C TYR A 197 5.92 -2.55 14.89
N VAL A 198 4.71 -2.18 14.45
CA VAL A 198 3.72 -1.49 15.30
C VAL A 198 3.25 -2.30 16.51
N LYS A 199 3.42 -3.64 16.46
CA LYS A 199 3.10 -4.54 17.58
C LYS A 199 4.36 -5.00 18.34
N ALA A 200 5.54 -4.42 18.09
CA ALA A 200 6.76 -4.77 18.79
C ALA A 200 6.64 -4.45 20.28
N GLU A 201 6.78 -5.45 21.14
CA GLU A 201 6.68 -5.30 22.60
C GLU A 201 7.81 -4.41 23.16
N ASP A 202 8.99 -4.48 22.56
CA ASP A 202 10.16 -3.67 22.96
C ASP A 202 10.19 -2.29 22.30
N GLY A 203 9.28 -2.00 21.37
CA GLY A 203 9.24 -0.78 20.58
C GLY A 203 10.46 -0.55 19.68
N LYS A 204 11.24 -1.60 19.37
CA LYS A 204 12.49 -1.51 18.60
C LYS A 204 12.62 -2.55 17.48
N GLN A 205 11.90 -3.68 17.58
CA GLN A 205 11.94 -4.73 16.59
C GLN A 205 11.49 -4.19 15.23
N SER A 206 12.29 -4.37 14.18
CA SER A 206 11.87 -4.02 12.82
C SER A 206 10.93 -5.07 12.23
N VAL A 207 10.22 -4.71 11.17
CA VAL A 207 9.38 -5.66 10.42
C VAL A 207 10.22 -6.84 9.90
N ALA A 208 11.41 -6.58 9.35
CA ALA A 208 12.32 -7.64 8.91
C ALA A 208 12.73 -8.57 10.05
N ALA A 209 13.02 -8.04 11.25
CA ALA A 209 13.36 -8.85 12.42
C ALA A 209 12.17 -9.69 12.89
N TYR A 210 10.96 -9.14 12.87
CA TYR A 210 9.73 -9.87 13.15
C TYR A 210 9.53 -11.04 12.19
N LEU A 211 9.63 -10.79 10.87
CA LEU A 211 9.48 -11.84 9.86
C LEU A 211 10.57 -12.91 9.96
N ALA A 212 11.82 -12.53 10.25
CA ALA A 212 12.90 -13.49 10.48
C ALA A 212 12.71 -14.34 11.74
N GLU A 213 11.95 -13.89 12.72
CA GLU A 213 11.57 -14.68 13.90
C GLU A 213 10.49 -15.69 13.57
N VAL A 214 9.45 -15.28 12.84
CA VAL A 214 8.35 -16.14 12.40
C VAL A 214 8.82 -17.22 11.42
N GLY A 215 9.79 -16.92 10.57
CA GLY A 215 10.33 -17.86 9.55
C GLY A 215 11.34 -18.88 10.09
N LYS A 216 11.54 -19.00 11.41
CA LYS A 216 12.43 -20.01 12.03
C LYS A 216 11.71 -21.30 12.34
#